data_b87741b4b98d4c92a793985cef07060e
#
_entry.id   b87741b4b98d4c92a793985cef07060e
#
_cell.length_a   1.000
_cell.length_b   1.000
_cell.length_c   1.000
_cell.angle_alpha   90.00
_cell.angle_beta   90.00
_cell.angle_gamma   90.00
#
_symmetry.space_group_name_H-M   'P 1'
#
loop_
_entity.id
_entity.type
_entity.pdbx_description
1 polymer ?
#
loop_
_entity_poly.entity_id
_entity_poly.type
_entity_poly.pdbx_seq_one_letter_code
_entity_poly.pdbx_strand_id
1 'polypeptide(L)'
;MKFSYLLFDADDTLFDFPKASARAFSAMCRSNGVPDTLDTRALYHRINQELWAAFDRGEVSKDYVTLERFVRFFQALELPRDPDKCNRDYLTALGAGVYPLPHAEAVCRELVRRGHKLYIVTNAVASVQRSRLQ
;
A
#
# COMPACT_ATOMS: atom_id res chain seq x y z
N MET A 1 -13.39 -25.15 -20.58
CA MET A 1 -13.05 -24.59 -19.28
C MET A 1 -14.29 -24.17 -18.52
N LYS A 2 -14.40 -24.58 -17.27
CA LYS A 2 -15.64 -24.38 -16.50
C LYS A 2 -15.72 -23.01 -15.82
N PHE A 3 -14.58 -22.35 -15.57
CA PHE A 3 -14.57 -21.06 -14.86
C PHE A 3 -14.05 -19.97 -15.79
N SER A 4 -14.87 -18.92 -15.99
CA SER A 4 -14.53 -17.78 -16.80
C SER A 4 -13.96 -16.62 -15.99
N TYR A 5 -14.04 -16.69 -14.67
CA TYR A 5 -13.65 -15.60 -13.77
C TYR A 5 -12.67 -16.13 -12.71
N LEU A 6 -11.59 -15.39 -12.51
CA LEU A 6 -10.60 -15.67 -11.48
C LEU A 6 -10.37 -14.42 -10.65
N LEU A 7 -10.22 -14.59 -9.34
CA LEU A 7 -9.98 -13.49 -8.40
C LEU A 7 -8.56 -13.57 -7.88
N PHE A 8 -7.87 -12.44 -7.89
CA PHE A 8 -6.51 -12.31 -7.35
C PHE A 8 -6.46 -11.20 -6.33
N ASP A 9 -5.73 -11.42 -5.24
CA ASP A 9 -5.32 -10.35 -4.35
C ASP A 9 -4.21 -9.55 -5.06
N ALA A 10 -4.35 -8.24 -5.15
CA ALA A 10 -3.38 -7.40 -5.82
C ALA A 10 -2.06 -7.33 -5.06
N ASP A 11 -2.12 -7.26 -3.72
CA ASP A 11 -0.93 -7.16 -2.89
C ASP A 11 -0.44 -8.56 -2.53
N ASP A 12 0.88 -8.75 -2.57
CA ASP A 12 1.58 -10.00 -2.28
C ASP A 12 1.29 -11.13 -3.27
N THR A 13 0.32 -10.95 -4.18
CA THR A 13 0.04 -11.92 -5.25
C THR A 13 0.49 -11.40 -6.62
N LEU A 14 0.14 -10.17 -6.96
CA LEU A 14 0.47 -9.57 -8.27
C LEU A 14 1.55 -8.50 -8.18
N PHE A 15 1.63 -7.78 -7.05
CA PHE A 15 2.56 -6.67 -6.87
C PHE A 15 3.37 -6.85 -5.60
N ASP A 16 4.62 -6.39 -5.64
CA ASP A 16 5.50 -6.37 -4.47
C ASP A 16 5.16 -5.14 -3.62
N PHE A 17 4.18 -5.30 -2.74
CA PHE A 17 3.73 -4.23 -1.84
C PHE A 17 4.82 -3.81 -0.85
N PRO A 18 5.58 -4.71 -0.19
CA PRO A 18 6.66 -4.29 0.69
C PRO A 18 7.68 -3.38 0.02
N LYS A 19 8.05 -3.66 -1.23
CA LYS A 19 8.99 -2.81 -1.99
C LYS A 19 8.38 -1.46 -2.31
N ALA A 20 7.14 -1.43 -2.80
CA ALA A 20 6.44 -0.19 -3.12
C ALA A 20 6.24 0.68 -1.88
N SER A 21 5.87 0.06 -0.76
CA SER A 21 5.66 0.74 0.52
C SER A 21 6.96 1.35 1.06
N ALA A 22 8.08 0.62 0.98
CA ALA A 22 9.38 1.12 1.43
C ALA A 22 9.83 2.34 0.62
N ARG A 23 9.62 2.30 -0.70
CA ARG A 23 9.96 3.43 -1.57
C ARG A 23 9.04 4.63 -1.34
N ALA A 24 7.76 4.39 -1.11
CA ALA A 24 6.79 5.44 -0.80
C ALA A 24 7.13 6.13 0.53
N PHE A 25 7.51 5.35 1.53
CA PHE A 25 7.95 5.89 2.82
C PHE A 25 9.19 6.78 2.66
N SER A 26 10.19 6.31 1.91
CA SER A 26 11.40 7.09 1.66
C SER A 26 11.11 8.39 0.92
N ALA A 27 10.20 8.36 -0.06
CA ALA A 27 9.78 9.55 -0.81
C ALA A 27 9.06 10.55 0.11
N MET A 28 8.17 10.06 0.96
CA MET A 28 7.47 10.89 1.95
C MET A 28 8.47 11.56 2.90
N CYS A 29 9.45 10.80 3.39
CA CYS A 29 10.49 11.34 4.26
C CYS A 29 11.28 12.48 3.60
N ARG A 30 11.68 12.28 2.34
CA ARG A 30 12.43 13.31 1.60
C ARG A 30 11.60 14.58 1.40
N SER A 31 10.30 14.41 1.06
CA SER A 31 9.41 15.54 0.80
C SER A 31 9.08 16.35 2.04
N ASN A 32 9.21 15.77 3.22
CA ASN A 32 8.76 16.38 4.47
C ASN A 32 9.88 16.57 5.51
N GLY A 33 11.13 16.32 5.13
CA GLY A 33 12.24 16.49 6.06
C GLY A 33 12.19 15.55 7.26
N VAL A 34 11.79 14.31 7.04
CA VAL A 34 11.70 13.27 8.07
C VAL A 34 12.92 12.35 7.94
N PRO A 35 13.58 12.00 9.06
CA PRO A 35 14.68 11.04 8.99
C PRO A 35 14.23 9.69 8.44
N ASP A 36 14.95 9.17 7.45
CA ASP A 36 14.69 7.87 6.83
C ASP A 36 15.76 6.88 7.31
N THR A 37 15.50 6.27 8.46
CA THR A 37 16.41 5.33 9.10
C THR A 37 15.72 4.00 9.33
N LEU A 38 16.49 2.98 9.70
CA LEU A 38 15.91 1.69 10.09
C LEU A 38 14.94 1.84 11.25
N ASP A 39 15.25 2.70 12.21
CA ASP A 39 14.39 2.93 13.38
C ASP A 39 13.08 3.60 12.99
N THR A 40 13.11 4.62 12.15
CA THR A 40 11.88 5.30 11.71
C THR A 40 11.02 4.40 10.84
N ARG A 41 11.63 3.58 9.99
CA ARG A 41 10.91 2.60 9.18
C ARG A 41 10.24 1.55 10.04
N ALA A 42 10.94 1.02 11.05
CA ALA A 42 10.40 0.03 11.97
C ALA A 42 9.24 0.60 12.78
N LEU A 43 9.37 1.83 13.27
CA LEU A 43 8.31 2.52 14.00
C LEU A 43 7.06 2.70 13.15
N TYR A 44 7.21 3.22 11.95
CA TYR A 44 6.08 3.40 11.04
C TYR A 44 5.40 2.06 10.72
N HIS A 45 6.18 1.04 10.42
CA HIS A 45 5.67 -0.29 10.08
C HIS A 45 4.83 -0.87 11.22
N ARG A 46 5.33 -0.76 12.46
CA ARG A 46 4.60 -1.26 13.64
C ARG A 46 3.28 -0.53 13.81
N ILE A 47 3.28 0.80 13.75
CA ILE A 47 2.06 1.61 13.89
C ILE A 47 1.06 1.26 12.79
N ASN A 48 1.53 1.15 11.56
CA ASN A 48 0.71 0.82 10.40
C ASN A 48 0.06 -0.55 10.56
N GLN A 49 0.83 -1.55 10.99
CA GLN A 49 0.30 -2.90 11.22
C GLN A 49 -0.75 -2.94 12.32
N GLU A 50 -0.53 -2.23 13.42
CA GLU A 50 -1.48 -2.16 14.53
C GLU A 50 -2.82 -1.56 14.08
N LEU A 51 -2.77 -0.50 13.28
CA LEU A 51 -3.97 0.16 12.79
C LEU A 51 -4.72 -0.69 11.76
N TRP A 52 -4.01 -1.34 10.84
CA TRP A 52 -4.66 -2.24 9.89
C TRP A 52 -5.25 -3.47 10.56
N ALA A 53 -4.63 -3.97 11.63
CA ALA A 53 -5.20 -5.05 12.43
C ALA A 53 -6.52 -4.61 13.09
N ALA A 54 -6.59 -3.37 13.59
CA ALA A 54 -7.83 -2.81 14.13
C ALA A 54 -8.91 -2.68 13.05
N PHE A 55 -8.53 -2.28 11.84
CA PHE A 55 -9.46 -2.25 10.70
C PHE A 55 -10.00 -3.65 10.39
N ASP A 56 -9.15 -4.65 10.38
CA ASP A 56 -9.54 -6.04 10.10
C ASP A 56 -10.52 -6.57 11.15
N ARG A 57 -10.44 -6.07 12.39
CA ARG A 57 -11.40 -6.40 13.45
C ARG A 57 -12.69 -5.56 13.40
N GLY A 58 -12.80 -4.65 12.42
CA GLY A 58 -13.97 -3.78 12.29
C GLY A 58 -14.03 -2.63 13.29
N GLU A 59 -12.92 -2.31 13.96
CA GLU A 59 -12.88 -1.29 15.01
C GLU A 59 -12.72 0.13 14.44
N VAL A 60 -12.10 0.28 13.28
CA VAL A 60 -11.80 1.59 12.67
C VAL A 60 -12.02 1.53 11.16
N SER A 61 -12.17 2.70 10.53
CA SER A 61 -12.31 2.83 9.08
C SER A 61 -10.93 2.87 8.39
N LYS A 62 -10.92 2.67 7.07
CA LYS A 62 -9.70 2.84 6.26
C LYS A 62 -9.18 4.27 6.32
N ASP A 63 -10.08 5.24 6.24
CA ASP A 63 -9.68 6.65 6.28
C ASP A 63 -9.02 7.01 7.61
N TYR A 64 -9.54 6.45 8.70
CA TYR A 64 -8.90 6.61 10.01
C TYR A 64 -7.49 6.05 10.01
N VAL A 65 -7.29 4.82 9.51
CA VAL A 65 -5.98 4.18 9.48
C VAL A 65 -4.96 5.02 8.70
N THR A 66 -5.33 5.47 7.51
CA THR A 66 -4.39 6.14 6.61
C THR A 66 -3.87 7.46 7.16
N LEU A 67 -4.69 8.18 7.91
CA LEU A 67 -4.27 9.44 8.53
C LEU A 67 -3.64 9.23 9.90
N GLU A 68 -4.27 8.41 10.75
CA GLU A 68 -3.86 8.21 12.15
C GLU A 68 -2.45 7.63 12.25
N ARG A 69 -2.02 6.80 11.30
CA ARG A 69 -0.67 6.26 11.30
C ARG A 69 0.40 7.36 11.27
N PHE A 70 0.15 8.44 10.55
CA PHE A 70 1.08 9.58 10.52
C PHE A 70 0.96 10.44 11.77
N VAL A 71 -0.24 10.60 12.29
CA VAL A 71 -0.44 11.31 13.57
C VAL A 71 0.39 10.63 14.67
N ARG A 72 0.24 9.33 14.83
CA ARG A 72 0.98 8.56 15.86
C ARG A 72 2.47 8.53 15.59
N PHE A 73 2.86 8.43 14.34
CA PHE A 73 4.26 8.40 13.94
C PHE A 73 4.98 9.69 14.36
N PHE A 74 4.40 10.84 14.06
CA PHE A 74 5.01 12.12 14.42
C PHE A 74 4.92 12.42 15.92
N GLN A 75 3.90 11.94 16.59
CA GLN A 75 3.84 12.03 18.05
C GLN A 75 4.98 11.23 18.69
N ALA A 76 5.23 10.02 18.23
CA ALA A 76 6.29 9.17 18.74
C ALA A 76 7.69 9.76 18.48
N LEU A 77 7.88 10.43 17.33
CA LEU A 77 9.14 11.07 16.97
C LEU A 77 9.31 12.46 17.60
N GLU A 78 8.25 13.00 18.18
CA GLU A 78 8.21 14.40 18.66
C GLU A 78 8.60 15.38 17.56
N LEU A 79 8.12 15.13 16.34
CA LEU A 79 8.47 15.88 15.14
C LEU A 79 7.24 16.57 14.58
N PRO A 80 7.20 17.92 14.52
CA PRO A 80 6.03 18.65 14.05
C PRO A 80 5.94 18.63 12.52
N ARG A 81 5.20 17.68 11.97
CA ARG A 81 4.91 17.60 10.53
C ARG A 81 3.40 17.48 10.34
N ASP A 82 2.94 17.85 9.14
CA ASP A 82 1.53 17.77 8.78
C ASP A 82 1.16 16.34 8.36
N PRO A 83 0.36 15.61 9.16
CA PRO A 83 -0.01 14.23 8.82
C PRO A 83 -0.77 14.12 7.50
N ASP A 84 -1.62 15.09 7.17
CA ASP A 84 -2.38 15.09 5.92
C ASP A 84 -1.45 15.18 4.71
N LYS A 85 -0.51 16.11 4.73
CA LYS A 85 0.44 16.26 3.64
C LYS A 85 1.28 15.02 3.47
N CYS A 86 1.78 14.47 4.57
CA CYS A 86 2.60 13.26 4.54
C CYS A 86 1.81 12.06 4.02
N ASN A 87 0.55 11.93 4.39
CA ASN A 87 -0.32 10.88 3.85
C ASN A 87 -0.52 11.06 2.34
N ARG A 88 -0.78 12.27 1.86
CA ARG A 88 -0.91 12.53 0.42
C ARG A 88 0.36 12.19 -0.33
N ASP A 89 1.51 12.61 0.18
CA ASP A 89 2.81 12.34 -0.45
C ASP A 89 3.10 10.83 -0.49
N TYR A 90 2.81 10.13 0.61
CA TYR A 90 2.96 8.68 0.69
C TYR A 90 2.07 7.96 -0.33
N LEU A 91 0.79 8.31 -0.38
CA LEU A 91 -0.17 7.67 -1.29
C LEU A 91 0.17 7.96 -2.76
N THR A 92 0.61 9.17 -3.07
CA THR A 92 1.04 9.53 -4.41
C THR A 92 2.23 8.68 -4.84
N ALA A 93 3.23 8.55 -3.98
CA ALA A 93 4.41 7.75 -4.26
C ALA A 93 4.08 6.26 -4.36
N LEU A 94 3.19 5.77 -3.51
CA LEU A 94 2.74 4.38 -3.53
C LEU A 94 2.01 4.05 -4.83
N GLY A 95 1.14 4.95 -5.30
CA GLY A 95 0.43 4.79 -6.55
C GLY A 95 1.31 4.85 -7.79
N ALA A 96 2.42 5.59 -7.71
CA ALA A 96 3.38 5.67 -8.81
C ALA A 96 4.29 4.44 -8.93
N GLY A 97 4.46 3.68 -7.83
CA GLY A 97 5.33 2.51 -7.81
C GLY A 97 4.56 1.24 -8.17
N VAL A 98 4.88 0.65 -9.31
CA VAL A 98 4.31 -0.64 -9.72
C VAL A 98 5.43 -1.66 -9.77
N TYR A 99 5.37 -2.63 -8.85
CA TYR A 99 6.41 -3.66 -8.74
C TYR A 99 5.75 -5.04 -8.81
N PRO A 100 5.53 -5.58 -10.04
CA PRO A 100 4.94 -6.90 -10.20
C PRO A 100 5.79 -7.98 -9.53
N LEU A 101 5.14 -8.93 -8.90
CA LEU A 101 5.83 -10.11 -8.38
C LEU A 101 6.35 -10.96 -9.54
N PRO A 102 7.43 -11.73 -9.33
CA PRO A 102 7.96 -12.60 -10.37
C PRO A 102 6.87 -13.50 -10.95
N HIS A 103 6.83 -13.59 -12.26
CA HIS A 103 5.87 -14.40 -13.05
C HIS A 103 4.41 -13.98 -12.98
N ALA A 104 4.03 -12.97 -12.19
CA ALA A 104 2.63 -12.54 -12.07
C ALA A 104 2.07 -12.09 -13.42
N GLU A 105 2.82 -11.29 -14.17
CA GLU A 105 2.41 -10.81 -15.48
C GLU A 105 2.22 -11.95 -16.48
N ALA A 106 3.14 -12.90 -16.51
CA ALA A 106 3.06 -14.04 -17.42
C ALA A 106 1.85 -14.92 -17.12
N VAL A 107 1.55 -15.15 -15.84
CA VAL A 107 0.39 -15.93 -15.43
C VAL A 107 -0.90 -15.22 -15.86
N CYS A 108 -1.01 -13.93 -15.60
CA CYS A 108 -2.19 -13.16 -15.98
C CYS A 108 -2.43 -13.15 -17.48
N ARG A 109 -1.37 -12.97 -18.26
CA ARG A 109 -1.46 -13.01 -19.73
C ARG A 109 -1.96 -14.35 -20.24
N GLU A 110 -1.42 -15.43 -19.68
CA GLU A 110 -1.83 -16.78 -20.10
C GLU A 110 -3.29 -17.05 -19.77
N LEU A 111 -3.77 -16.62 -18.61
CA LEU A 111 -5.16 -16.81 -18.22
C LEU A 111 -6.11 -16.01 -19.11
N VAL A 112 -5.75 -14.78 -19.44
CA VAL A 112 -6.57 -13.94 -20.36
C VAL A 112 -6.59 -14.57 -21.76
N ARG A 113 -5.44 -15.06 -22.25
CA ARG A 113 -5.34 -15.73 -23.54
C ARG A 113 -6.26 -16.94 -23.64
N ARG A 114 -6.48 -17.64 -22.51
CA ARG A 114 -7.37 -18.81 -22.44
C ARG A 114 -8.84 -18.43 -22.25
N GLY A 115 -9.18 -17.14 -22.29
CA GLY A 115 -10.55 -16.69 -22.24
C GLY A 115 -11.09 -16.41 -20.82
N HIS A 116 -10.21 -16.34 -19.82
CA HIS A 116 -10.63 -16.00 -18.46
C HIS A 116 -10.68 -14.50 -18.26
N LYS A 117 -11.64 -14.07 -17.46
CA LYS A 117 -11.68 -12.69 -16.98
C LYS A 117 -11.05 -12.63 -15.61
N LEU A 118 -10.17 -11.64 -15.40
CA LEU A 118 -9.47 -11.47 -14.14
C LEU A 118 -10.08 -10.34 -13.33
N TYR A 119 -10.24 -10.58 -12.02
CA TYR A 119 -10.69 -9.59 -11.06
C TYR A 119 -9.63 -9.44 -9.98
N ILE A 120 -9.30 -8.20 -9.65
CA ILE A 120 -8.30 -7.88 -8.62
C ILE A 120 -9.04 -7.46 -7.36
N VAL A 121 -8.82 -8.20 -6.27
CA VAL A 121 -9.42 -7.93 -4.96
C VAL A 121 -8.34 -7.41 -4.02
N THR A 122 -8.62 -6.28 -3.35
CA THR A 122 -7.67 -5.68 -2.43
C THR A 122 -8.38 -4.87 -1.36
N ASN A 123 -7.75 -4.76 -0.20
CA ASN A 123 -8.18 -3.90 0.91
C ASN A 123 -7.47 -2.55 0.91
N ALA A 124 -6.58 -2.29 -0.04
CA ALA A 124 -5.85 -1.03 -0.12
C ALA A 124 -6.77 0.13 -0.52
N VAL A 125 -6.26 1.36 -0.38
CA VAL A 125 -6.98 2.58 -0.78
C VAL A 125 -7.26 2.53 -2.28
N ALA A 126 -8.52 2.74 -2.68
CA ALA A 126 -8.97 2.57 -4.06
C ALA A 126 -8.20 3.43 -5.07
N SER A 127 -7.88 4.68 -4.73
CA SER A 127 -7.14 5.58 -5.62
C SER A 127 -5.73 5.05 -5.92
N VAL A 128 -5.06 4.47 -4.92
CA VAL A 128 -3.75 3.86 -5.08
C VAL A 128 -3.84 2.64 -6.00
N GLN A 129 -4.81 1.77 -5.77
CA GLN A 129 -4.97 0.56 -6.58
C GLN A 129 -5.31 0.89 -8.03
N ARG A 130 -6.17 1.88 -8.27
CA ARG A 130 -6.46 2.30 -9.65
C ARG A 130 -5.21 2.80 -10.36
N SER A 131 -4.36 3.56 -9.70
CA SER A 131 -3.10 4.03 -10.27
C SER A 131 -2.16 2.87 -10.61
N ARG A 132 -2.04 1.90 -9.71
CA ARG A 132 -1.16 0.74 -9.88
C ARG A 132 -1.60 -0.22 -10.98
N LEU A 133 -2.90 -0.24 -11.30
CA LEU A 133 -3.48 -1.17 -12.27
C LEU A 133 -3.63 -0.59 -13.68
N GLN A 134 -3.34 0.69 -13.85
CA GLN A 134 -3.38 1.35 -15.16
C GLN A 134 -2.18 1.04 -16.05
#